data_55d9ec7b541f0117d9547efb64580ac5
#
_entry.id   55d9ec7b541f0117d9547efb64580ac5
#
_cell.length_a   1.000
_cell.length_b   1.000
_cell.length_c   1.000
_cell.angle_alpha   90.00
_cell.angle_beta   90.00
_cell.angle_gamma   90.00
#
_symmetry.space_group_name_H-M   'P 1'
#
loop_
_entity.id
_entity.type
_entity.pdbx_description
1 polymer ?
#
loop_
_entity_poly.entity_id
_entity_poly.type
_entity_poly.pdbx_seq_one_letter_code
_entity_poly.pdbx_strand_id
1 'polypeptide(L)'
;RQLVADLHQAGTTIFLTTHYIEEAERLCGRIAFIVAGRIVGVDSVEHLIQPLQGRHVLEITCQEALTENVRQGLVQAFPSLAFSPPEHHSIRVESDSPVHVGPLVRRIEEEGFMVTEARRVRLSLEDVFVQITGIESSVMHHEKEMKGGKK
;
A
#
# COMPACT_ATOMS: atom_id res chain seq x y z
N ARG A 1 16.89 15.51 7.30
CA ARG A 1 16.36 14.42 8.16
C ARG A 1 17.11 14.34 9.49
N GLN A 2 18.44 14.23 9.48
CA GLN A 2 19.23 14.15 10.73
C GLN A 2 18.99 15.36 11.65
N LEU A 3 19.02 16.58 11.11
CA LEU A 3 18.77 17.82 11.86
C LEU A 3 17.40 17.80 12.58
N VAL A 4 16.36 17.28 11.96
CA VAL A 4 15.00 17.17 12.55
C VAL A 4 15.03 16.20 13.74
N ALA A 5 15.69 15.05 13.58
CA ALA A 5 15.84 14.07 14.65
C ALA A 5 16.63 14.65 15.83
N ASP A 6 17.74 15.35 15.57
CA ASP A 6 18.59 15.95 16.58
C ASP A 6 17.85 17.03 17.40
N LEU A 7 17.08 17.90 16.71
CA LEU A 7 16.24 18.93 17.36
C LEU A 7 15.14 18.31 18.22
N HIS A 8 14.54 17.23 17.75
CA HIS A 8 13.52 16.50 18.52
C HIS A 8 14.11 15.87 19.77
N GLN A 9 15.27 15.22 19.67
CA GLN A 9 16.00 14.67 20.82
C GLN A 9 16.41 15.75 21.82
N ALA A 10 16.68 16.98 21.35
CA ALA A 10 16.97 18.11 22.22
C ALA A 10 15.71 18.70 22.91
N GLY A 11 14.54 18.07 22.75
CA GLY A 11 13.28 18.48 23.38
C GLY A 11 12.45 19.49 22.59
N THR A 12 12.82 19.79 21.34
CA THR A 12 12.06 20.70 20.48
C THR A 12 10.81 20.01 19.92
N THR A 13 9.65 20.62 20.07
CA THR A 13 8.42 20.17 19.38
C THR A 13 8.48 20.59 17.92
N ILE A 14 8.39 19.60 17.02
CA ILE A 14 8.47 19.82 15.57
C ILE A 14 7.13 19.49 14.94
N PHE A 15 6.60 20.42 14.15
CA PHE A 15 5.42 20.22 13.32
C PHE A 15 5.84 20.13 11.87
N LEU A 16 5.60 18.95 11.23
CA LEU A 16 5.95 18.66 9.86
C LEU A 16 4.68 18.53 9.01
N THR A 17 4.61 19.27 7.91
CA THR A 17 3.58 19.08 6.88
C THR A 17 4.24 18.53 5.63
N THR A 18 3.82 17.37 5.19
CA THR A 18 4.34 16.69 4.01
C THR A 18 3.24 15.88 3.32
N HIS A 19 3.41 15.62 2.04
CA HIS A 19 2.61 14.66 1.30
C HIS A 19 3.37 13.34 1.08
N TYR A 20 4.58 13.22 1.63
CA TYR A 20 5.37 11.99 1.61
C TYR A 20 5.08 11.18 2.87
N ILE A 21 4.18 10.21 2.77
CA ILE A 21 3.74 9.39 3.91
C ILE A 21 4.90 8.63 4.54
N GLU A 22 5.81 8.06 3.73
CA GLU A 22 7.01 7.40 4.23
C GLU A 22 7.92 8.30 5.07
N GLU A 23 8.03 9.59 4.74
CA GLU A 23 8.82 10.52 5.54
C GLU A 23 8.15 10.81 6.88
N ALA A 24 6.82 11.00 6.86
CA ALA A 24 6.05 11.16 8.08
C ALA A 24 6.17 9.92 8.98
N GLU A 25 6.07 8.71 8.42
CA GLU A 25 6.24 7.45 9.15
C GLU A 25 7.59 7.34 9.86
N ARG A 26 8.65 7.82 9.23
CA ARG A 26 10.03 7.73 9.77
C ARG A 26 10.39 8.82 10.77
N LEU A 27 9.77 10.00 10.67
CA LEU A 27 10.18 11.19 11.42
C LEU A 27 9.20 11.59 12.52
N CYS A 28 7.93 11.20 12.41
CA CYS A 28 6.88 11.65 13.29
C CYS A 28 6.46 10.53 14.26
N GLY A 29 6.29 10.86 15.53
CA GLY A 29 5.68 9.94 16.51
C GLY A 29 4.17 9.89 16.41
N ARG A 30 3.54 11.00 15.92
CA ARG A 30 2.10 11.10 15.68
C ARG A 30 1.84 11.72 14.32
N ILE A 31 0.78 11.26 13.67
CA ILE A 31 0.40 11.70 12.32
C ILE A 31 -1.07 12.09 12.31
N ALA A 32 -1.37 13.20 11.64
CA ALA A 32 -2.72 13.61 11.31
C ALA A 32 -2.92 13.51 9.79
N PHE A 33 -3.88 12.73 9.34
CA PHE A 33 -4.30 12.69 7.95
C PHE A 33 -5.29 13.82 7.66
N ILE A 34 -4.99 14.63 6.65
CA ILE A 34 -5.83 15.75 6.22
C ILE A 34 -6.31 15.49 4.80
N VAL A 35 -7.63 15.48 4.61
CA VAL A 35 -8.28 15.32 3.30
C VAL A 35 -9.30 16.44 3.12
N ALA A 36 -9.24 17.14 1.99
CA ALA A 36 -10.13 18.26 1.68
C ALA A 36 -10.22 19.30 2.83
N GLY A 37 -9.08 19.59 3.48
CA GLY A 37 -8.98 20.55 4.58
C GLY A 37 -9.53 20.06 5.92
N ARG A 38 -9.87 18.77 6.04
CA ARG A 38 -10.39 18.17 7.29
C ARG A 38 -9.46 17.09 7.79
N ILE A 39 -9.26 17.04 9.10
CA ILE A 39 -8.55 15.93 9.74
C ILE A 39 -9.48 14.73 9.76
N VAL A 40 -9.07 13.64 9.12
CA VAL A 40 -9.82 12.38 9.03
C VAL A 40 -9.32 11.31 10.00
N GLY A 41 -8.10 11.48 10.55
CA GLY A 41 -7.54 10.61 11.56
C GLY A 41 -6.32 11.23 12.20
N VAL A 42 -6.12 11.01 13.50
CA VAL A 42 -4.92 11.42 14.26
C VAL A 42 -4.56 10.33 15.23
N ASP A 43 -3.38 9.75 15.09
CA ASP A 43 -2.88 8.80 16.09
C ASP A 43 -1.34 8.67 15.99
N SER A 44 -0.76 7.84 16.87
CA SER A 44 0.62 7.40 16.73
C SER A 44 0.78 6.51 15.50
N VAL A 45 1.97 6.50 14.93
CA VAL A 45 2.31 5.62 13.79
C VAL A 45 2.01 4.15 14.14
N GLU A 46 2.37 3.75 15.34
CA GLU A 46 2.16 2.37 15.84
C GLU A 46 0.68 2.00 15.87
N HIS A 47 -0.17 2.85 16.42
CA HIS A 47 -1.62 2.60 16.48
C HIS A 47 -2.28 2.64 15.10
N LEU A 48 -1.82 3.53 14.21
CA LEU A 48 -2.33 3.60 12.84
C LEU A 48 -2.03 2.33 12.04
N ILE A 49 -0.88 1.70 12.25
CA ILE A 49 -0.48 0.47 11.56
C ILE A 49 -1.07 -0.79 12.24
N GLN A 50 -1.45 -0.72 13.51
CA GLN A 50 -1.95 -1.87 14.28
C GLN A 50 -3.06 -2.67 13.57
N PRO A 51 -4.07 -2.06 12.92
CA PRO A 51 -5.11 -2.80 12.20
C PRO A 51 -4.61 -3.64 11.02
N LEU A 52 -3.40 -3.33 10.54
CA LEU A 52 -2.75 -4.05 9.44
C LEU A 52 -1.82 -5.17 9.93
N GLN A 53 -1.54 -5.21 11.25
CA GLN A 53 -0.70 -6.26 11.83
C GLN A 53 -1.42 -7.61 11.74
N GLY A 54 -0.70 -8.61 11.20
CA GLY A 54 -1.25 -9.94 10.95
C GLY A 54 -1.84 -10.14 9.55
N ARG A 55 -2.02 -9.08 8.77
CA ARG A 55 -2.38 -9.23 7.35
C ARG A 55 -1.17 -9.61 6.51
N HIS A 56 -1.37 -10.57 5.65
CA HIS A 56 -0.38 -11.03 4.68
C HIS A 56 -0.79 -10.55 3.29
N VAL A 57 0.03 -9.73 2.69
CA VAL A 57 -0.20 -9.23 1.33
C VAL A 57 0.88 -9.73 0.41
N LEU A 58 0.46 -10.28 -0.72
CA LEU A 58 1.31 -10.76 -1.80
C LEU A 58 0.94 -9.99 -3.07
N GLU A 59 1.91 -9.50 -3.79
CA GLU A 59 1.76 -8.95 -5.13
C GLU A 59 2.37 -9.92 -6.14
N ILE A 60 1.59 -10.28 -7.15
CA ILE A 60 2.02 -11.17 -8.23
C ILE A 60 1.98 -10.36 -9.52
N THR A 61 3.10 -10.34 -10.24
CA THR A 61 3.26 -9.64 -11.51
C THR A 61 3.47 -10.65 -12.61
N CYS A 62 2.78 -10.46 -13.73
CA CYS A 62 2.88 -11.31 -14.92
C CYS A 62 3.46 -10.53 -16.09
N GLN A 63 3.97 -11.25 -17.10
CA GLN A 63 4.44 -10.65 -18.33
C GLN A 63 3.28 -10.07 -19.15
N GLU A 64 2.13 -10.76 -19.15
CA GLU A 64 0.92 -10.36 -19.84
C GLU A 64 0.01 -9.56 -18.91
N ALA A 65 -0.86 -8.71 -19.49
CA ALA A 65 -1.87 -8.01 -18.71
C ALA A 65 -2.90 -8.98 -18.16
N LEU A 66 -3.09 -8.96 -16.85
CA LEU A 66 -4.07 -9.79 -16.16
C LEU A 66 -5.49 -9.29 -16.42
N THR A 67 -6.41 -10.24 -16.56
CA THR A 67 -7.82 -9.95 -16.84
C THR A 67 -8.70 -10.26 -15.63
N GLU A 68 -9.90 -9.69 -15.63
CA GLU A 68 -10.90 -9.98 -14.60
C GLU A 68 -11.29 -11.47 -14.56
N ASN A 69 -11.24 -12.17 -15.71
CA ASN A 69 -11.50 -13.61 -15.75
C ASN A 69 -10.49 -14.41 -14.93
N VAL A 70 -9.20 -14.06 -15.01
CA VAL A 70 -8.14 -14.66 -14.18
C VAL A 70 -8.43 -14.45 -12.72
N ARG A 71 -8.77 -13.21 -12.32
CA ARG A 71 -9.14 -12.91 -10.94
C ARG A 71 -10.30 -13.77 -10.45
N GLN A 72 -11.36 -13.91 -11.25
CA GLN A 72 -12.51 -14.75 -10.90
C GLN A 72 -12.13 -16.22 -10.76
N GLY A 73 -11.27 -16.75 -11.63
CA GLY A 73 -10.71 -18.09 -11.51
C GLY A 73 -9.92 -18.29 -10.21
N LEU A 74 -9.14 -17.29 -9.83
CA LEU A 74 -8.37 -17.31 -8.56
C LEU A 74 -9.31 -17.25 -7.34
N VAL A 75 -10.33 -16.41 -7.35
CA VAL A 75 -11.33 -16.32 -6.26
C VAL A 75 -12.04 -17.65 -6.07
N GLN A 76 -12.38 -18.35 -7.15
CA GLN A 76 -13.02 -19.66 -7.08
C GLN A 76 -12.07 -20.75 -6.54
N ALA A 77 -10.82 -20.71 -6.98
CA ALA A 77 -9.81 -21.70 -6.57
C ALA A 77 -9.31 -21.50 -5.12
N PHE A 78 -9.31 -20.26 -4.64
CA PHE A 78 -8.79 -19.87 -3.32
C PHE A 78 -9.78 -19.01 -2.54
N PRO A 79 -10.90 -19.55 -2.08
CA PRO A 79 -11.99 -18.76 -1.45
C PRO A 79 -11.59 -18.12 -0.10
N SER A 80 -10.50 -18.54 0.52
CA SER A 80 -9.95 -17.96 1.75
C SER A 80 -9.06 -16.75 1.52
N LEU A 81 -8.77 -16.41 0.25
CA LEU A 81 -7.94 -15.28 -0.12
C LEU A 81 -8.77 -14.17 -0.76
N ALA A 82 -8.43 -12.94 -0.47
CA ALA A 82 -9.02 -11.77 -1.13
C ALA A 82 -8.11 -11.33 -2.29
N PHE A 83 -8.70 -11.05 -3.44
CA PHE A 83 -7.98 -10.63 -4.64
C PHE A 83 -8.48 -9.25 -5.06
N SER A 84 -7.56 -8.28 -5.18
CA SER A 84 -7.87 -6.98 -5.75
C SER A 84 -8.23 -7.08 -7.24
N PRO A 85 -8.91 -6.08 -7.81
CA PRO A 85 -8.97 -5.95 -9.27
C PRO A 85 -7.55 -5.95 -9.86
N PRO A 86 -7.33 -6.58 -11.03
CA PRO A 86 -6.02 -6.56 -11.68
C PRO A 86 -5.61 -5.14 -12.06
N GLU A 87 -4.37 -4.77 -11.74
CA GLU A 87 -3.76 -3.51 -12.16
C GLU A 87 -2.76 -3.80 -13.28
N HIS A 88 -3.21 -3.73 -14.55
CA HIS A 88 -2.44 -4.05 -15.75
C HIS A 88 -1.81 -5.46 -15.67
N HIS A 89 -0.58 -5.54 -15.19
CA HIS A 89 0.21 -6.77 -15.14
C HIS A 89 0.26 -7.40 -13.74
N SER A 90 -0.32 -6.76 -12.71
CA SER A 90 -0.23 -7.22 -11.33
C SER A 90 -1.59 -7.50 -10.70
N ILE A 91 -1.60 -8.39 -9.71
CA ILE A 91 -2.73 -8.66 -8.84
C ILE A 91 -2.25 -8.73 -7.40
N ARG A 92 -2.98 -8.09 -6.49
CA ARG A 92 -2.72 -8.11 -5.06
C ARG A 92 -3.59 -9.16 -4.39
N VAL A 93 -2.98 -9.94 -3.52
CA VAL A 93 -3.62 -11.03 -2.76
C VAL A 93 -3.50 -10.74 -1.28
N GLU A 94 -4.59 -10.74 -0.55
CA GLU A 94 -4.64 -10.45 0.88
C GLU A 94 -5.21 -11.63 1.68
N SER A 95 -4.67 -11.84 2.87
CA SER A 95 -5.12 -12.88 3.79
C SER A 95 -4.74 -12.55 5.23
N ASP A 96 -5.53 -13.03 6.18
CA ASP A 96 -5.21 -12.99 7.62
C ASP A 96 -4.29 -14.15 8.05
N SER A 97 -3.91 -15.02 7.10
CA SER A 97 -2.99 -16.15 7.33
C SER A 97 -1.87 -16.13 6.30
N PRO A 98 -0.72 -16.77 6.60
CA PRO A 98 0.40 -16.83 5.66
C PRO A 98 -0.02 -17.41 4.30
N VAL A 99 0.25 -16.67 3.24
CA VAL A 99 -0.10 -17.07 1.86
C VAL A 99 1.03 -17.93 1.28
N HIS A 100 0.67 -19.10 0.75
CA HIS A 100 1.57 -19.97 0.01
C HIS A 100 1.61 -19.53 -1.46
N VAL A 101 2.79 -19.09 -1.91
CA VAL A 101 2.99 -18.52 -3.26
C VAL A 101 2.85 -19.57 -4.36
N GLY A 102 3.40 -20.78 -4.14
CA GLY A 102 3.50 -21.83 -5.16
C GLY A 102 2.17 -22.20 -5.82
N PRO A 103 1.11 -22.52 -5.07
CA PRO A 103 -0.21 -22.83 -5.64
C PRO A 103 -0.80 -21.69 -6.47
N LEU A 104 -0.61 -20.44 -6.06
CA LEU A 104 -1.09 -19.24 -6.78
C LEU A 104 -0.38 -19.08 -8.12
N VAL A 105 0.96 -19.14 -8.09
CA VAL A 105 1.78 -19.05 -9.31
C VAL A 105 1.38 -20.15 -10.30
N ARG A 106 1.30 -21.39 -9.84
CA ARG A 106 0.90 -22.53 -10.71
C ARG A 106 -0.46 -22.29 -11.35
N ARG A 107 -1.45 -21.83 -10.57
CA ARG A 107 -2.81 -21.59 -11.07
C ARG A 107 -2.83 -20.50 -12.15
N ILE A 108 -2.06 -19.43 -11.99
CA ILE A 108 -1.95 -18.34 -12.97
C ILE A 108 -1.27 -18.86 -14.26
N GLU A 109 -0.21 -19.66 -14.11
CA GLU A 109 0.52 -20.23 -15.26
C GLU A 109 -0.31 -21.27 -16.03
N GLU A 110 -1.15 -22.04 -15.35
CA GLU A 110 -2.11 -22.95 -15.99
C GLU A 110 -3.14 -22.22 -16.85
N GLU A 111 -3.44 -20.95 -16.56
CA GLU A 111 -4.29 -20.09 -17.39
C GLU A 111 -3.53 -19.41 -18.54
N GLY A 112 -2.22 -19.68 -18.68
CA GLY A 112 -1.38 -19.20 -19.79
C GLY A 112 -0.69 -17.87 -19.52
N PHE A 113 -0.65 -17.39 -18.28
CA PHE A 113 0.03 -16.15 -17.89
C PHE A 113 1.39 -16.47 -17.28
N MET A 114 2.45 -15.82 -17.77
CA MET A 114 3.80 -16.01 -17.26
C MET A 114 4.05 -15.14 -16.03
N VAL A 115 4.21 -15.75 -14.86
CA VAL A 115 4.55 -15.02 -13.63
C VAL A 115 6.01 -14.61 -13.65
N THR A 116 6.27 -13.31 -13.55
CA THR A 116 7.62 -12.74 -13.53
C THR A 116 8.10 -12.41 -12.12
N GLU A 117 7.18 -12.06 -11.22
CA GLU A 117 7.51 -11.74 -9.83
C GLU A 117 6.35 -12.14 -8.90
N ALA A 118 6.70 -12.63 -7.72
CA ALA A 118 5.76 -12.80 -6.62
C ALA A 118 6.45 -12.34 -5.33
N ARG A 119 6.03 -11.21 -4.78
CA ARG A 119 6.66 -10.59 -3.61
C ARG A 119 5.67 -10.35 -2.49
N ARG A 120 6.14 -10.49 -1.24
CA ARG A 120 5.38 -10.06 -0.08
C ARG A 120 5.45 -8.54 0.04
N VAL A 121 4.31 -7.91 0.15
CA VAL A 121 4.19 -6.47 0.37
C VAL A 121 4.15 -6.21 1.87
N ARG A 122 5.02 -5.33 2.34
CA ARG A 122 4.95 -4.84 3.71
C ARG A 122 3.95 -3.70 3.75
N LEU A 123 2.92 -3.89 4.55
CA LEU A 123 1.91 -2.85 4.76
C LEU A 123 2.52 -1.66 5.48
N SER A 124 2.14 -0.47 5.04
CA SER A 124 2.68 0.82 5.47
C SER A 124 1.57 1.79 5.86
N LEU A 125 1.93 2.96 6.35
CA LEU A 125 0.97 4.05 6.58
C LEU A 125 0.24 4.51 5.32
N GLU A 126 0.82 4.27 4.15
CA GLU A 126 0.14 4.56 2.88
C GLU A 126 -1.09 3.68 2.69
N ASP A 127 -0.98 2.38 3.03
CA ASP A 127 -2.12 1.45 3.01
C ASP A 127 -3.19 1.86 4.03
N VAL A 128 -2.79 2.33 5.22
CA VAL A 128 -3.72 2.90 6.22
C VAL A 128 -4.43 4.13 5.67
N PHE A 129 -3.70 5.04 5.03
CA PHE A 129 -4.28 6.24 4.43
C PHE A 129 -5.33 5.89 3.37
N VAL A 130 -5.02 4.97 2.45
CA VAL A 130 -5.95 4.48 1.44
C VAL A 130 -7.19 3.86 2.09
N GLN A 131 -7.01 3.07 3.14
CA GLN A 131 -8.12 2.43 3.84
C GLN A 131 -9.05 3.45 4.54
N ILE A 132 -8.49 4.48 5.17
CA ILE A 132 -9.27 5.50 5.90
C ILE A 132 -9.97 6.46 4.93
N THR A 133 -9.32 6.81 3.83
CA THR A 133 -9.77 7.89 2.93
C THR A 133 -10.48 7.38 1.68
N GLY A 134 -10.24 6.12 1.28
CA GLY A 134 -10.65 5.57 -0.01
C GLY A 134 -9.92 6.20 -1.20
N ILE A 135 -8.88 7.00 -0.97
CA ILE A 135 -8.11 7.68 -2.01
C ILE A 135 -6.87 6.84 -2.29
N GLU A 136 -6.77 6.29 -3.50
CA GLU A 136 -5.58 5.57 -3.93
C GLU A 136 -4.37 6.50 -4.02
N SER A 137 -3.20 5.99 -3.62
CA SER A 137 -1.93 6.73 -3.65
C SER A 137 -1.52 7.17 -5.06
N SER A 138 -1.97 6.47 -6.09
CA SER A 138 -1.81 6.84 -7.50
C SER A 138 -2.36 8.24 -7.81
N VAL A 139 -3.46 8.64 -7.19
CA VAL A 139 -4.07 9.98 -7.35
C VAL A 139 -3.16 11.07 -6.77
N MET A 140 -2.45 10.77 -5.68
CA MET A 140 -1.52 11.73 -5.06
C MET A 140 -0.25 11.96 -5.89
N HIS A 141 0.18 10.96 -6.66
CA HIS A 141 1.33 11.12 -7.56
C HIS A 141 0.99 11.91 -8.83
N HIS A 142 -0.23 11.80 -9.36
CA HIS A 142 -0.65 12.55 -10.55
C HIS A 142 -0.79 14.06 -10.34
N GLU A 143 -1.16 14.53 -9.14
CA GLU A 143 -1.16 15.96 -8.86
C GLU A 143 0.23 16.61 -8.86
N LYS A 144 1.30 15.81 -8.73
CA LYS A 144 2.69 16.28 -8.80
C LYS A 144 3.13 16.64 -10.21
N GLU A 145 2.78 15.83 -11.20
CA GLU A 145 3.22 16.07 -12.59
C GLU A 145 2.54 17.30 -13.19
N MET A 146 1.29 17.58 -12.80
CA MET A 146 0.57 18.75 -13.31
C MET A 146 1.03 20.09 -12.72
N LYS A 147 1.59 20.11 -11.49
CA LYS A 147 2.09 21.36 -10.85
C LYS A 147 3.57 21.63 -11.11
N GLY A 148 4.35 20.66 -11.56
CA GLY A 148 5.78 20.81 -11.89
C GLY A 148 6.07 21.33 -13.30
N GLY A 149 5.08 21.45 -14.14
CA GLY A 149 5.21 21.82 -15.57
C GLY A 149 5.05 23.31 -15.91
N LYS A 150 5.07 24.21 -14.94
CA LYS A 150 5.09 25.67 -15.18
C LYS A 150 6.32 26.30 -14.54
N LYS A 151 7.41 26.29 -15.27
CA LYS A 151 8.49 27.28 -15.22
C LYS A 151 9.01 27.52 -16.61
#